data_137496fc5abddc95c01fb6604fd218bb
#
_entry.id   137496fc5abddc95c01fb6604fd218bb
#
_cell.length_a   1.000
_cell.length_b   1.000
_cell.length_c   1.000
_cell.angle_alpha   90.00
_cell.angle_beta   90.00
_cell.angle_gamma   90.00
#
_symmetry.space_group_name_H-M   'P 1'
#
loop_
_entity.id
_entity.type
_entity.pdbx_description
1 polymer ?
#
loop_
_entity_poly.entity_id
_entity_poly.type
_entity_poly.pdbx_seq_one_letter_code
_entity_poly.pdbx_strand_id
1 'polypeptide(L)'
;DMGIIPGAEVTMVKYAPMGDPVEVRIHSYELTLRLADAGRIAIDEMRDAVKEKEQPDAKAIPHPGFGEGGKYHNKAEEHPLPEGELLSFALAGNQNCGKTTLFNQLTGSNQHVGNFPGVTVDRKDGEIRGQKNTLVTDLPGIYSMSPYSSEEIVTRNFVLNEHPRGIINIVDATNIERNLYLTMQLMELDVPMVLALNMMDEVRENGGSVLVNQMEERLGIPVIPISAAKNEGI
;
A
#
# COMPACT_ATOMS: atom_id res chain seq x y z
N ASP A 1 9.93 25.28 -1.75
CA ASP A 1 10.68 24.25 -1.00
C ASP A 1 10.12 22.87 -1.32
N MET A 2 10.49 22.36 -2.51
CA MET A 2 10.07 21.01 -2.97
C MET A 2 11.15 19.95 -2.69
N GLY A 3 11.90 20.09 -1.59
CA GLY A 3 12.95 19.16 -1.20
C GLY A 3 14.30 19.34 -1.91
N ILE A 4 14.42 20.33 -2.79
CA ILE A 4 15.69 20.70 -3.42
C ILE A 4 16.46 21.58 -2.43
N ILE A 5 17.37 20.97 -1.70
CA ILE A 5 18.22 21.65 -0.72
C ILE A 5 19.64 21.83 -1.30
N PRO A 6 20.42 22.80 -0.81
CA PRO A 6 21.80 22.96 -1.23
C PRO A 6 22.60 21.68 -1.07
N GLY A 7 23.32 21.25 -2.13
CA GLY A 7 24.11 20.02 -2.15
C GLY A 7 23.30 18.74 -2.52
N ALA A 8 22.00 18.85 -2.80
CA ALA A 8 21.24 17.70 -3.28
C ALA A 8 21.64 17.30 -4.70
N GLU A 9 21.80 16.01 -4.94
CA GLU A 9 22.01 15.47 -6.28
C GLU A 9 20.67 15.37 -7.00
N VAL A 10 20.60 15.94 -8.21
CA VAL A 10 19.41 15.97 -9.05
C VAL A 10 19.72 15.29 -10.38
N THR A 11 19.02 14.23 -10.70
CA THR A 11 19.17 13.53 -11.98
C THR A 11 18.07 13.92 -12.94
N MET A 12 18.41 14.38 -14.15
CA MET A 12 17.46 14.61 -15.23
C MET A 12 16.95 13.25 -15.75
N VAL A 13 15.63 13.03 -15.69
CA VAL A 13 15.01 11.79 -16.16
C VAL A 13 14.55 11.92 -17.60
N LYS A 14 13.69 12.90 -17.89
CA LYS A 14 13.19 13.16 -19.25
C LYS A 14 12.58 14.55 -19.40
N TYR A 15 12.37 14.94 -20.64
CA TYR A 15 11.55 16.08 -21.01
C TYR A 15 10.17 15.60 -21.46
N ALA A 16 9.13 16.36 -21.17
CA ALA A 16 7.84 16.15 -21.81
C ALA A 16 7.96 16.28 -23.35
N PRO A 17 7.06 15.67 -24.14
CA PRO A 17 7.15 15.67 -25.61
C PRO A 17 7.27 17.06 -26.26
N MET A 18 6.79 18.11 -25.60
CA MET A 18 6.92 19.51 -26.03
C MET A 18 8.03 20.29 -25.33
N GLY A 19 8.88 19.61 -24.57
CA GLY A 19 10.03 20.18 -23.87
C GLY A 19 9.73 20.74 -22.46
N ASP A 20 8.49 20.98 -22.11
CA ASP A 20 8.06 21.49 -20.80
C ASP A 20 6.81 20.70 -20.36
N PRO A 21 6.78 20.19 -19.13
CA PRO A 21 7.74 20.26 -18.05
C PRO A 21 8.92 19.28 -18.18
N VAL A 22 9.92 19.42 -17.30
CA VAL A 22 11.01 18.47 -17.12
C VAL A 22 10.75 17.59 -15.90
N GLU A 23 11.14 16.33 -15.99
CA GLU A 23 11.07 15.38 -14.90
C GLU A 23 12.48 15.11 -14.37
N VAL A 24 12.65 15.34 -13.08
CA VAL A 24 13.92 15.17 -12.39
C VAL A 24 13.76 14.22 -11.22
N ARG A 25 14.79 13.44 -10.92
CA ARG A 25 14.86 12.56 -9.76
C ARG A 25 15.76 13.20 -8.71
N ILE A 26 15.24 13.25 -7.47
CA ILE A 26 15.95 13.74 -6.30
C ILE A 26 15.84 12.67 -5.23
N HIS A 27 16.95 12.13 -4.78
CA HIS A 27 17.01 10.97 -3.90
C HIS A 27 16.20 9.79 -4.48
N SER A 28 15.07 9.43 -3.88
CA SER A 28 14.23 8.30 -4.28
C SER A 28 12.89 8.69 -4.92
N TYR A 29 12.65 9.98 -5.19
CA TYR A 29 11.38 10.42 -5.77
C TYR A 29 11.56 11.26 -7.03
N GLU A 30 10.57 11.22 -7.90
CA GLU A 30 10.53 11.99 -9.14
C GLU A 30 9.68 13.24 -8.97
N LEU A 31 10.21 14.35 -9.45
CA LEU A 31 9.59 15.66 -9.36
C LEU A 31 9.46 16.26 -10.76
N THR A 32 8.27 16.74 -11.09
CA THR A 32 8.02 17.42 -12.35
C THR A 32 8.11 18.92 -12.15
N LEU A 33 8.99 19.59 -12.88
CA LEU A 33 9.23 21.03 -12.81
C LEU A 33 8.96 21.69 -14.15
N ARG A 34 8.37 22.87 -14.13
CA ARG A 34 8.36 23.73 -15.33
C ARG A 34 9.76 24.25 -15.61
N LEU A 35 10.11 24.40 -16.88
CA LEU A 35 11.43 24.94 -17.29
C LEU A 35 11.75 26.29 -16.63
N ALA A 36 10.75 27.15 -16.47
CA ALA A 36 10.91 28.43 -15.79
C ALA A 36 11.32 28.30 -14.32
N ASP A 37 10.88 27.24 -13.63
CA ASP A 37 11.23 26.97 -12.23
C ASP A 37 12.55 26.19 -12.15
N ALA A 38 12.77 25.24 -13.04
CA ALA A 38 14.05 24.51 -13.17
C ALA A 38 15.21 25.48 -13.44
N GLY A 39 15.01 26.50 -14.27
CA GLY A 39 16.01 27.53 -14.56
C GLY A 39 16.44 28.39 -13.37
N ARG A 40 15.73 28.32 -12.24
CA ARG A 40 16.10 29.02 -10.98
C ARG A 40 17.02 28.19 -10.08
N ILE A 41 17.22 26.92 -10.41
CA ILE A 41 18.08 26.03 -9.64
C ILE A 41 19.54 26.32 -10.03
N ALA A 42 20.34 26.76 -9.07
CA ALA A 42 21.77 26.91 -9.28
C ALA A 42 22.43 25.53 -9.30
N ILE A 43 23.15 25.22 -10.35
CA ILE A 43 23.89 23.95 -10.52
C ILE A 43 25.37 24.25 -10.31
N ASP A 44 26.00 23.51 -9.41
CA ASP A 44 27.41 23.66 -9.03
C ASP A 44 28.30 22.82 -9.95
N GLU A 45 27.88 21.58 -10.22
CA GLU A 45 28.61 20.63 -11.07
C GLU A 45 27.63 19.79 -11.89
N MET A 46 27.96 19.54 -13.16
CA MET A 46 27.22 18.60 -14.01
C MET A 46 28.09 17.37 -14.30
N ARG A 47 27.51 16.20 -14.12
CA ARG A 47 28.10 14.91 -14.47
C ARG A 47 27.14 14.16 -15.38
N ASP A 48 27.66 13.36 -16.28
CA ASP A 48 26.84 12.38 -16.95
C ASP A 48 26.24 11.44 -15.90
N ALA A 49 24.92 11.24 -15.96
CA ALA A 49 24.26 10.28 -15.09
C ALA A 49 24.98 8.93 -15.27
N VAL A 50 25.68 8.49 -14.25
CA VAL A 50 26.18 7.11 -14.21
C VAL A 50 24.92 6.28 -14.33
N LYS A 51 24.71 5.60 -15.49
CA LYS A 51 23.70 4.53 -15.55
C LYS A 51 23.96 3.68 -14.33
N GLU A 52 23.03 3.68 -13.37
CA GLU A 52 23.09 2.73 -12.26
C GLU A 52 23.42 1.42 -12.94
N LYS A 53 24.58 0.88 -12.63
CA LYS A 53 24.95 -0.46 -13.09
C LYS A 53 23.79 -1.29 -12.68
N GLU A 54 23.04 -1.82 -13.66
CA GLU A 54 22.06 -2.86 -13.43
C GLU A 54 22.70 -3.74 -12.37
N GLN A 55 22.10 -3.75 -11.17
CA GLN A 55 22.67 -4.53 -10.07
C GLN A 55 22.83 -5.91 -10.66
N PRO A 56 24.05 -6.49 -10.64
CA PRO A 56 24.30 -7.76 -11.30
C PRO A 56 23.24 -8.71 -10.81
N ASP A 57 22.41 -9.22 -11.72
CA ASP A 57 21.24 -10.05 -11.50
C ASP A 57 21.20 -10.58 -10.07
N ALA A 58 20.60 -9.83 -9.16
CA ALA A 58 20.22 -10.39 -7.89
C ALA A 58 19.39 -11.59 -8.32
N LYS A 59 19.95 -12.79 -8.23
CA LYS A 59 19.33 -14.04 -8.65
C LYS A 59 17.90 -13.92 -8.21
N ALA A 60 16.98 -13.78 -9.16
CA ALA A 60 15.59 -13.56 -8.88
C ALA A 60 15.23 -14.63 -7.87
N ILE A 61 15.11 -14.22 -6.60
CA ILE A 61 14.69 -15.14 -5.55
C ILE A 61 13.28 -15.48 -6.01
N PRO A 62 12.99 -16.74 -6.36
CA PRO A 62 11.69 -17.09 -6.86
C PRO A 62 10.68 -16.54 -5.86
N HIS A 63 9.76 -15.71 -6.34
CA HIS A 63 8.68 -15.18 -5.54
C HIS A 63 8.01 -16.35 -4.85
N PRO A 64 7.75 -16.33 -3.53
CA PRO A 64 7.24 -17.48 -2.77
C PRO A 64 5.83 -17.93 -3.20
N GLY A 65 5.37 -17.54 -4.38
CA GLY A 65 4.00 -17.74 -4.82
C GLY A 65 3.04 -16.79 -4.09
N PHE A 66 1.77 -16.85 -4.40
CA PHE A 66 0.73 -16.06 -3.74
C PHE A 66 0.38 -16.68 -2.37
N GLY A 67 1.27 -16.55 -1.40
CA GLY A 67 1.07 -17.05 -0.04
C GLY A 67 1.52 -18.49 0.21
N GLU A 68 2.26 -19.11 -0.70
CA GLU A 68 2.83 -20.45 -0.52
C GLU A 68 4.29 -20.35 -0.08
N GLY A 69 4.51 -20.24 1.20
CA GLY A 69 5.86 -20.26 1.77
C GLY A 69 6.10 -19.14 2.79
N GLY A 70 6.97 -19.40 3.75
CA GLY A 70 7.23 -18.53 4.86
C GLY A 70 6.51 -18.92 6.14
N LYS A 71 6.86 -18.26 7.22
CA LYS A 71 6.41 -18.58 8.58
C LYS A 71 4.88 -18.53 8.74
N TYR A 72 4.21 -17.64 8.03
CA TYR A 72 2.78 -17.37 8.17
C TYR A 72 1.89 -18.15 7.18
N HIS A 73 2.48 -18.99 6.33
CA HIS A 73 1.76 -19.71 5.27
C HIS A 73 1.77 -21.22 5.46
N ASN A 74 2.05 -21.68 6.67
CA ASN A 74 2.06 -23.09 7.00
C ASN A 74 0.67 -23.56 7.43
N LYS A 75 -0.05 -24.25 6.55
CA LYS A 75 -1.39 -24.79 6.82
C LYS A 75 -1.47 -25.71 8.05
N ALA A 76 -0.35 -26.33 8.44
CA ALA A 76 -0.32 -27.18 9.61
C ALA A 76 -0.40 -26.41 10.95
N GLU A 77 -0.15 -25.11 10.91
CA GLU A 77 -0.21 -24.21 12.08
C GLU A 77 -1.47 -23.31 12.06
N GLU A 78 -2.37 -23.53 11.11
CA GLU A 78 -3.64 -22.81 11.08
C GLU A 78 -4.51 -23.18 12.27
N HIS A 79 -4.98 -22.19 12.98
CA HIS A 79 -6.00 -22.32 14.02
C HIS A 79 -7.33 -21.77 13.47
N PRO A 80 -8.16 -22.64 12.84
CA PRO A 80 -9.42 -22.18 12.29
C PRO A 80 -10.29 -21.56 13.38
N LEU A 81 -10.92 -20.43 13.06
CA LEU A 81 -11.82 -19.75 13.97
C LEU A 81 -13.09 -20.60 14.19
N PRO A 82 -13.77 -20.48 15.36
CA PRO A 82 -14.97 -21.25 15.65
C PRO A 82 -16.04 -21.05 14.57
N GLU A 83 -16.64 -22.15 14.13
CA GLU A 83 -17.76 -22.07 13.18
C GLU A 83 -18.95 -21.32 13.80
N GLY A 84 -19.53 -20.39 13.03
CA GLY A 84 -20.73 -19.67 13.39
C GLY A 84 -20.52 -18.31 14.06
N GLU A 85 -19.29 -17.92 14.38
CA GLU A 85 -19.01 -16.54 14.79
C GLU A 85 -19.09 -15.58 13.60
N LEU A 86 -19.64 -14.37 13.84
CA LEU A 86 -19.55 -13.27 12.88
C LEU A 86 -18.15 -12.66 12.96
N LEU A 87 -17.41 -12.79 11.88
CA LEU A 87 -16.07 -12.22 11.78
C LEU A 87 -16.15 -10.88 11.06
N SER A 88 -15.61 -9.85 11.67
CA SER A 88 -15.51 -8.51 11.06
C SER A 88 -14.05 -8.13 10.84
N PHE A 89 -13.74 -7.68 9.63
CA PHE A 89 -12.43 -7.20 9.23
C PHE A 89 -12.50 -5.74 8.78
N ALA A 90 -11.45 -4.99 9.08
CA ALA A 90 -11.27 -3.63 8.59
C ALA A 90 -10.31 -3.62 7.39
N LEU A 91 -10.71 -2.99 6.30
CA LEU A 91 -9.86 -2.75 5.15
C LEU A 91 -9.27 -1.34 5.23
N ALA A 92 -7.98 -1.22 5.50
CA ALA A 92 -7.28 0.04 5.72
C ALA A 92 -6.13 0.23 4.72
N GLY A 93 -5.84 1.45 4.35
CA GLY A 93 -4.74 1.76 3.44
C GLY A 93 -4.76 3.21 2.99
N ASN A 94 -3.70 3.62 2.31
CA ASN A 94 -3.58 4.96 1.77
C ASN A 94 -4.60 5.23 0.66
N GLN A 95 -4.79 6.49 0.32
CA GLN A 95 -5.54 6.83 -0.88
C GLN A 95 -4.84 6.26 -2.12
N ASN A 96 -5.62 5.77 -3.07
CA ASN A 96 -5.17 5.20 -4.34
C ASN A 96 -4.32 3.91 -4.26
N CYS A 97 -4.20 3.26 -3.11
CA CYS A 97 -3.50 1.97 -2.98
C CYS A 97 -4.29 0.77 -3.56
N GLY A 98 -5.47 1.00 -4.15
CA GLY A 98 -6.31 -0.06 -4.71
C GLY A 98 -7.31 -0.67 -3.73
N LYS A 99 -7.58 -0.01 -2.60
CA LYS A 99 -8.47 -0.48 -1.52
C LYS A 99 -9.87 -0.81 -2.02
N THR A 100 -10.54 0.11 -2.70
CA THR A 100 -11.89 -0.12 -3.26
C THR A 100 -11.91 -1.25 -4.29
N THR A 101 -10.85 -1.41 -5.07
CA THR A 101 -10.73 -2.52 -6.04
C THR A 101 -10.67 -3.85 -5.29
N LEU A 102 -9.84 -3.97 -4.27
CA LEU A 102 -9.77 -5.18 -3.44
C LEU A 102 -11.10 -5.45 -2.73
N PHE A 103 -11.73 -4.44 -2.15
CA PHE A 103 -13.04 -4.56 -1.52
C PHE A 103 -14.08 -5.16 -2.49
N ASN A 104 -14.14 -4.66 -3.72
CA ASN A 104 -15.04 -5.17 -4.75
C ASN A 104 -14.71 -6.62 -5.17
N GLN A 105 -13.43 -6.98 -5.21
CA GLN A 105 -13.03 -8.37 -5.48
C GLN A 105 -13.46 -9.31 -4.36
N LEU A 106 -13.28 -8.91 -3.11
CA LEU A 106 -13.66 -9.71 -1.95
C LEU A 106 -15.18 -9.89 -1.82
N THR A 107 -15.95 -8.81 -2.02
CA THR A 107 -17.38 -8.79 -1.67
C THR A 107 -18.31 -8.96 -2.87
N GLY A 108 -17.90 -8.53 -4.04
CA GLY A 108 -18.75 -8.53 -5.23
C GLY A 108 -19.94 -7.58 -5.13
N SER A 109 -21.15 -8.10 -5.38
CA SER A 109 -22.39 -7.31 -5.34
C SER A 109 -23.02 -7.21 -3.93
N ASN A 110 -22.50 -7.95 -2.97
CA ASN A 110 -23.06 -8.01 -1.59
C ASN A 110 -22.49 -6.89 -0.72
N GLN A 111 -22.79 -5.65 -1.09
CA GLN A 111 -22.28 -4.47 -0.42
C GLN A 111 -23.43 -3.66 0.19
N HIS A 112 -23.19 -3.14 1.37
CA HIS A 112 -24.05 -2.16 2.06
C HIS A 112 -23.33 -0.82 2.07
N VAL A 113 -24.01 0.21 1.60
CA VAL A 113 -23.44 1.57 1.56
C VAL A 113 -24.26 2.45 2.50
N GLY A 114 -23.58 3.19 3.36
CA GLY A 114 -24.13 4.13 4.30
C GLY A 114 -23.11 5.18 4.69
N ASN A 115 -23.30 5.86 5.78
CA ASN A 115 -22.32 6.77 6.36
C ASN A 115 -21.86 6.25 7.72
N PHE A 116 -20.64 6.59 8.11
CA PHE A 116 -20.20 6.39 9.48
C PHE A 116 -21.02 7.25 10.44
N PRO A 117 -21.35 6.76 11.64
CA PRO A 117 -22.19 7.47 12.61
C PRO A 117 -21.67 8.89 12.92
N GLY A 118 -22.53 9.90 12.76
CA GLY A 118 -22.23 11.29 13.13
C GLY A 118 -21.33 12.08 12.17
N VAL A 119 -21.00 11.52 11.02
CA VAL A 119 -20.17 12.19 9.99
C VAL A 119 -20.69 11.92 8.59
N THR A 120 -20.24 12.71 7.62
CA THR A 120 -20.60 12.58 6.20
C THR A 120 -19.61 11.72 5.40
N VAL A 121 -18.88 10.84 6.09
CA VAL A 121 -17.93 9.92 5.48
C VAL A 121 -18.61 8.62 5.12
N ASP A 122 -18.42 8.16 3.88
CA ASP A 122 -19.04 6.93 3.38
C ASP A 122 -18.52 5.70 4.13
N ARG A 123 -19.45 4.82 4.50
CA ARG A 123 -19.20 3.48 5.03
C ARG A 123 -19.63 2.43 4.02
N LYS A 124 -18.79 1.49 3.73
CA LYS A 124 -19.12 0.34 2.88
C LYS A 124 -18.79 -0.94 3.64
N ASP A 125 -19.80 -1.75 3.84
CA ASP A 125 -19.66 -3.07 4.43
C ASP A 125 -20.03 -4.13 3.39
N GLY A 126 -19.40 -5.29 3.42
CA GLY A 126 -19.73 -6.38 2.52
C GLY A 126 -19.36 -7.73 3.08
N GLU A 127 -20.13 -8.76 2.70
CA GLU A 127 -19.77 -10.15 3.00
C GLU A 127 -18.69 -10.65 2.02
N ILE A 128 -17.70 -11.34 2.55
CA ILE A 128 -16.64 -11.95 1.73
C ILE A 128 -17.22 -13.15 0.98
N ARG A 129 -17.01 -13.19 -0.32
CA ARG A 129 -17.50 -14.27 -1.20
C ARG A 129 -16.98 -15.62 -0.72
N GLY A 130 -17.85 -16.59 -0.64
CA GLY A 130 -17.49 -17.95 -0.25
C GLY A 130 -17.25 -18.16 1.25
N GLN A 131 -17.21 -17.08 2.04
CA GLN A 131 -17.01 -17.12 3.48
C GLN A 131 -18.27 -16.63 4.20
N LYS A 132 -19.04 -17.56 4.76
CA LYS A 132 -20.24 -17.22 5.54
C LYS A 132 -19.85 -16.51 6.83
N ASN A 133 -20.67 -15.58 7.28
CA ASN A 133 -20.46 -14.82 8.53
C ASN A 133 -19.14 -14.01 8.56
N THR A 134 -18.60 -13.63 7.42
CA THR A 134 -17.37 -12.84 7.34
C THR A 134 -17.64 -11.52 6.67
N LEU A 135 -17.58 -10.44 7.42
CA LEU A 135 -17.79 -9.07 6.94
C LEU A 135 -16.45 -8.34 6.78
N VAL A 136 -16.38 -7.52 5.78
CA VAL A 136 -15.29 -6.54 5.63
C VAL A 136 -15.86 -5.14 5.49
N THR A 137 -15.29 -4.18 6.23
CA THR A 137 -15.62 -2.76 6.16
C THR A 137 -14.51 -2.02 5.43
N ASP A 138 -14.87 -1.32 4.34
CA ASP A 138 -13.95 -0.44 3.61
C ASP A 138 -13.80 0.88 4.38
N LEU A 139 -12.65 1.09 5.01
CA LEU A 139 -12.35 2.33 5.72
C LEU A 139 -11.90 3.42 4.75
N PRO A 140 -12.07 4.70 5.09
CA PRO A 140 -11.55 5.80 4.29
C PRO A 140 -10.05 5.67 4.02
N GLY A 141 -9.60 6.14 2.85
CA GLY A 141 -8.16 6.20 2.54
C GLY A 141 -7.49 7.30 3.34
N ILE A 142 -6.51 6.92 4.16
CA ILE A 142 -5.77 7.82 5.05
C ILE A 142 -4.27 7.62 4.91
N TYR A 143 -3.49 8.60 5.31
CA TYR A 143 -2.02 8.52 5.31
C TYR A 143 -1.45 8.35 6.70
N SER A 144 -2.23 8.66 7.73
CA SER A 144 -1.84 8.52 9.13
C SER A 144 -3.05 8.28 10.02
N MET A 145 -2.81 7.82 11.24
CA MET A 145 -3.84 7.67 12.29
C MET A 145 -3.98 8.94 13.15
N SER A 146 -3.38 10.04 12.73
CA SER A 146 -3.46 11.32 13.41
C SER A 146 -4.85 11.94 13.24
N PRO A 147 -5.49 12.45 14.30
CA PRO A 147 -6.90 12.87 14.25
C PRO A 147 -7.07 14.29 13.68
N TYR A 148 -6.56 14.53 12.46
CA TYR A 148 -6.66 15.83 11.81
C TYR A 148 -7.80 15.94 10.80
N SER A 149 -8.12 14.85 10.10
CA SER A 149 -9.22 14.81 9.15
C SER A 149 -10.37 13.95 9.67
N SER A 150 -11.57 14.14 9.09
CA SER A 150 -12.74 13.32 9.41
C SER A 150 -12.51 11.84 9.11
N GLU A 151 -11.80 11.56 8.03
CA GLU A 151 -11.46 10.22 7.58
C GLU A 151 -10.52 9.50 8.56
N GLU A 152 -9.51 10.21 9.06
CA GLU A 152 -8.56 9.70 10.06
C GLU A 152 -9.26 9.43 11.40
N ILE A 153 -10.13 10.36 11.84
CA ILE A 153 -10.93 10.20 13.06
C ILE A 153 -11.86 8.99 12.93
N VAL A 154 -12.54 8.84 11.79
CA VAL A 154 -13.44 7.72 11.52
C VAL A 154 -12.70 6.39 11.56
N THR A 155 -11.59 6.29 10.85
CA THR A 155 -10.78 5.07 10.80
C THR A 155 -10.30 4.67 12.19
N ARG A 156 -9.76 5.63 12.95
CA ARG A 156 -9.31 5.40 14.32
C ARG A 156 -10.43 4.94 15.22
N ASN A 157 -11.57 5.64 15.21
CA ASN A 157 -12.72 5.31 16.04
C ASN A 157 -13.30 3.93 15.67
N PHE A 158 -13.33 3.59 14.39
CA PHE A 158 -13.78 2.27 13.96
C PHE A 158 -12.92 1.16 14.57
N VAL A 159 -11.60 1.25 14.43
CA VAL A 159 -10.69 0.23 14.96
C VAL A 159 -10.77 0.12 16.47
N LEU A 160 -10.85 1.25 17.18
CA LEU A 160 -10.86 1.29 18.65
C LEU A 160 -12.21 0.91 19.29
N ASN A 161 -13.34 1.18 18.62
CA ASN A 161 -14.67 0.99 19.22
C ASN A 161 -15.39 -0.25 18.67
N GLU A 162 -15.24 -0.56 17.38
CA GLU A 162 -15.90 -1.70 16.75
C GLU A 162 -15.10 -3.00 16.92
N HIS A 163 -13.83 -2.92 17.33
CA HIS A 163 -12.94 -4.04 17.61
C HIS A 163 -12.98 -5.11 16.50
N PRO A 164 -12.61 -4.77 15.26
CA PRO A 164 -12.57 -5.76 14.19
C PRO A 164 -11.65 -6.92 14.57
N ARG A 165 -11.99 -8.13 14.11
CA ARG A 165 -11.18 -9.33 14.36
C ARG A 165 -9.79 -9.25 13.78
N GLY A 166 -9.63 -8.45 12.74
CA GLY A 166 -8.34 -8.17 12.12
C GLY A 166 -8.40 -7.01 11.13
N ILE A 167 -7.23 -6.54 10.74
CA ILE A 167 -7.05 -5.48 9.76
C ILE A 167 -6.40 -6.07 8.52
N ILE A 168 -7.00 -5.82 7.35
CA ILE A 168 -6.37 -6.04 6.06
C ILE A 168 -5.79 -4.69 5.63
N ASN A 169 -4.50 -4.52 5.81
CA ASN A 169 -3.79 -3.30 5.44
C ASN A 169 -3.29 -3.40 4.00
N ILE A 170 -3.78 -2.54 3.12
CA ILE A 170 -3.38 -2.51 1.71
C ILE A 170 -2.24 -1.51 1.53
N VAL A 171 -1.16 -2.00 0.93
CA VAL A 171 0.06 -1.25 0.63
C VAL A 171 0.30 -1.29 -0.87
N ASP A 172 0.53 -0.14 -1.45
CA ASP A 172 0.95 0.00 -2.84
C ASP A 172 2.43 -0.39 -2.97
N ALA A 173 2.70 -1.49 -3.68
CA ALA A 173 4.04 -2.04 -3.88
C ALA A 173 4.94 -1.13 -4.74
N THR A 174 4.35 -0.22 -5.50
CA THR A 174 5.11 0.75 -6.31
C THR A 174 5.59 1.95 -5.48
N ASN A 175 5.00 2.13 -4.26
CA ASN A 175 5.32 3.23 -3.35
C ASN A 175 5.31 2.77 -1.89
N ILE A 176 6.09 1.75 -1.58
CA ILE A 176 6.10 1.06 -0.28
C ILE A 176 6.42 2.02 0.87
N GLU A 177 7.45 2.84 0.75
CA GLU A 177 7.93 3.72 1.82
C GLU A 177 6.82 4.63 2.36
N ARG A 178 6.07 5.26 1.47
CA ARG A 178 4.97 6.14 1.84
C ARG A 178 3.83 5.39 2.52
N ASN A 179 3.56 4.18 2.09
CA ASN A 179 2.46 3.37 2.62
C ASN A 179 2.80 2.74 3.97
N LEU A 180 4.06 2.35 4.19
CA LEU A 180 4.48 1.73 5.44
C LEU A 180 4.34 2.65 6.67
N TYR A 181 4.32 3.96 6.49
CA TYR A 181 4.08 4.88 7.61
C TYR A 181 2.73 4.60 8.31
N LEU A 182 1.66 4.44 7.53
CA LEU A 182 0.36 4.05 8.07
C LEU A 182 0.40 2.62 8.65
N THR A 183 1.07 1.69 7.96
CA THR A 183 1.22 0.31 8.42
C THR A 183 1.80 0.25 9.83
N MET A 184 2.88 0.98 10.08
CA MET A 184 3.52 1.01 11.40
C MET A 184 2.58 1.53 12.49
N GLN A 185 1.77 2.56 12.19
CA GLN A 185 0.79 3.09 13.14
C GLN A 185 -0.38 2.12 13.38
N LEU A 186 -0.81 1.37 12.37
CA LEU A 186 -1.84 0.34 12.55
C LEU A 186 -1.33 -0.82 13.41
N MET A 187 -0.06 -1.18 13.30
CA MET A 187 0.57 -2.20 14.15
C MET A 187 0.59 -1.82 15.62
N GLU A 188 0.69 -0.51 15.94
CA GLU A 188 0.65 -0.02 17.33
C GLU A 188 -0.72 -0.20 18.01
N LEU A 189 -1.78 -0.49 17.24
CA LEU A 189 -3.12 -0.72 17.79
C LEU A 189 -3.33 -2.12 18.38
N ASP A 190 -2.35 -3.00 18.23
CA ASP A 190 -2.37 -4.39 18.75
C ASP A 190 -3.58 -5.23 18.25
N VAL A 191 -4.05 -4.92 17.04
CA VAL A 191 -5.09 -5.69 16.34
C VAL A 191 -4.42 -6.62 15.34
N PRO A 192 -4.80 -7.91 15.27
CA PRO A 192 -4.25 -8.83 14.26
C PRO A 192 -4.33 -8.23 12.86
N MET A 193 -3.23 -8.29 12.12
CA MET A 193 -3.14 -7.62 10.83
C MET A 193 -2.46 -8.49 9.78
N VAL A 194 -2.95 -8.41 8.55
CA VAL A 194 -2.29 -8.91 7.34
C VAL A 194 -2.00 -7.73 6.40
N LEU A 195 -0.85 -7.73 5.76
CA LEU A 195 -0.48 -6.74 4.76
C LEU A 195 -0.75 -7.30 3.36
N ALA A 196 -1.71 -6.70 2.65
CA ALA A 196 -1.97 -6.98 1.25
C ALA A 196 -1.08 -6.06 0.39
N LEU A 197 0.02 -6.61 -0.14
CA LEU A 197 0.97 -5.89 -0.97
C LEU A 197 0.45 -5.86 -2.41
N ASN A 198 -0.24 -4.78 -2.75
CA ASN A 198 -0.97 -4.63 -4.02
C ASN A 198 -0.12 -4.01 -5.13
N MET A 199 -0.62 -4.06 -6.36
CA MET A 199 0.05 -3.58 -7.58
C MET A 199 1.32 -4.37 -7.93
N MET A 200 1.38 -5.63 -7.55
CA MET A 200 2.50 -6.50 -7.87
C MET A 200 2.65 -6.77 -9.37
N ASP A 201 1.59 -6.61 -10.12
CA ASP A 201 1.62 -6.64 -11.59
C ASP A 201 2.42 -5.46 -12.14
N GLU A 202 2.23 -4.26 -11.63
CA GLU A 202 2.98 -3.06 -12.04
C GLU A 202 4.47 -3.20 -11.67
N VAL A 203 4.77 -3.71 -10.47
CA VAL A 203 6.16 -3.99 -10.07
C VAL A 203 6.83 -4.96 -11.03
N ARG A 204 6.15 -6.05 -11.41
CA ARG A 204 6.68 -7.04 -12.37
C ARG A 204 6.83 -6.47 -13.77
N GLU A 205 5.87 -5.69 -14.26
CA GLU A 205 5.90 -5.06 -15.58
C GLU A 205 7.06 -4.05 -15.69
N ASN A 206 7.42 -3.41 -14.58
CA ASN A 206 8.57 -2.51 -14.50
C ASN A 206 9.90 -3.24 -14.22
N GLY A 207 9.92 -4.58 -14.22
CA GLY A 207 11.12 -5.38 -13.97
C GLY A 207 11.60 -5.38 -12.51
N GLY A 208 10.76 -4.89 -11.59
CA GLY A 208 11.05 -4.88 -10.16
C GLY A 208 10.64 -6.18 -9.46
N SER A 209 11.10 -6.32 -8.23
CA SER A 209 10.68 -7.40 -7.31
C SER A 209 10.67 -6.90 -5.87
N VAL A 210 9.87 -7.54 -5.02
CA VAL A 210 9.82 -7.28 -3.59
C VAL A 210 10.22 -8.55 -2.84
N LEU A 211 11.08 -8.41 -1.84
CA LEU A 211 11.52 -9.52 -0.97
C LEU A 211 10.46 -9.76 0.11
N VAL A 212 9.32 -10.36 -0.28
CA VAL A 212 8.14 -10.54 0.57
C VAL A 212 8.47 -11.25 1.88
N ASN A 213 9.23 -12.36 1.85
CA ASN A 213 9.59 -13.10 3.05
C ASN A 213 10.43 -12.26 4.04
N GLN A 214 11.35 -11.43 3.53
CA GLN A 214 12.12 -10.52 4.39
C GLN A 214 11.23 -9.42 4.97
N MET A 215 10.26 -8.95 4.21
CA MET A 215 9.28 -7.97 4.67
C MET A 215 8.42 -8.54 5.80
N GLU A 216 7.92 -9.77 5.65
CA GLU A 216 7.20 -10.51 6.70
C GLU A 216 8.05 -10.66 7.97
N GLU A 217 9.30 -11.10 7.79
CA GLU A 217 10.20 -11.34 8.91
C GLU A 217 10.50 -10.05 9.69
N ARG A 218 10.66 -8.93 8.98
CA ARG A 218 10.95 -7.63 9.60
C ARG A 218 9.73 -6.98 10.23
N LEU A 219 8.57 -7.10 9.61
CA LEU A 219 7.33 -6.54 10.13
C LEU A 219 6.69 -7.44 11.21
N GLY A 220 6.95 -8.74 11.17
CA GLY A 220 6.35 -9.69 12.10
C GLY A 220 4.86 -9.97 11.83
N ILE A 221 4.37 -9.66 10.63
CA ILE A 221 2.99 -9.88 10.18
C ILE A 221 2.99 -10.57 8.81
N PRO A 222 1.94 -11.32 8.44
CA PRO A 222 1.80 -11.90 7.11
C PRO A 222 1.79 -10.82 6.02
N VAL A 223 2.52 -11.07 4.92
CA VAL A 223 2.51 -10.20 3.73
C VAL A 223 2.08 -11.01 2.52
N ILE A 224 0.95 -10.65 1.94
CA ILE A 224 0.36 -11.33 0.79
C ILE A 224 0.53 -10.46 -0.45
N PRO A 225 1.34 -10.86 -1.42
CA PRO A 225 1.47 -10.13 -2.68
C PRO A 225 0.23 -10.36 -3.54
N ILE A 226 -0.40 -9.27 -3.97
CA ILE A 226 -1.64 -9.32 -4.74
C ILE A 226 -1.60 -8.38 -5.96
N SER A 227 -2.50 -8.60 -6.90
CA SER A 227 -2.95 -7.61 -7.87
C SER A 227 -4.47 -7.55 -7.85
N ALA A 228 -5.01 -6.56 -7.17
CA ALA A 228 -6.45 -6.36 -7.09
C ALA A 228 -7.06 -6.08 -8.47
N ALA A 229 -6.35 -5.39 -9.36
CA ALA A 229 -6.79 -5.12 -10.72
C ALA A 229 -6.91 -6.39 -11.57
N LYS A 230 -5.98 -7.34 -11.40
CA LYS A 230 -5.96 -8.62 -12.16
C LYS A 230 -6.62 -9.77 -11.40
N ASN A 231 -7.14 -9.53 -10.20
CA ASN A 231 -7.74 -10.56 -9.32
C ASN A 231 -6.76 -11.71 -9.02
N GLU A 232 -5.50 -11.36 -8.73
CA GLU A 232 -4.43 -12.30 -8.42
C GLU A 232 -4.13 -12.25 -6.92
N GLY A 233 -4.04 -13.41 -6.25
CA GLY A 233 -3.67 -13.54 -4.83
C GLY A 233 -4.77 -13.12 -3.83
N ILE A 234 -6.04 -13.05 -4.26
CA ILE A 234 -7.18 -12.62 -3.44
C ILE A 234 -7.97 -13.81 -2.90
#